data_ba8da90a60e063ba772566dff8e9f418
#
_entry.id   ba8da90a60e063ba772566dff8e9f418
#
_cell.length_a   1.000
_cell.length_b   1.000
_cell.length_c   1.000
_cell.angle_alpha   90.00
_cell.angle_beta   90.00
_cell.angle_gamma   90.00
#
_symmetry.space_group_name_H-M   'P 1'
#
loop_
_entity.id
_entity.type
_entity.pdbx_description
1 polymer ?
#
loop_
_entity_poly.entity_id
_entity_poly.type
_entity_poly.pdbx_seq_one_letter_code
_entity_poly.pdbx_strand_id
1 'polypeptide(L)'
;MSQIENNDENEVLAAEKLLSNALGGKSGFIDSGLPTIVFLLIWTFNNNELKPALIAAGVIAMLLMVLRLVQGKSLQQVLGGIVGVAISAYFANRSGEAKDYFLPSILKNLAYGVGILVSILIKHPILGYIIGGLKGDLQGWRKDKGLLKFYSLLTWWWVGLFAVRLVVQVPLFLSNQVQLLGTLNATVLGFPIYLAVVWVTYRALKNRGIY
;
A
#
# COMPACT_ATOMS: atom_id res chain seq x y z
N MET A 1 26.38 22.31 -20.16
CA MET A 1 25.13 21.61 -20.45
C MET A 1 25.13 20.18 -19.96
N SER A 2 26.16 19.40 -20.15
CA SER A 2 26.25 17.97 -19.73
C SER A 2 26.23 17.69 -18.20
N GLN A 3 26.66 18.63 -17.37
CA GLN A 3 26.68 18.43 -15.91
C GLN A 3 25.31 18.63 -15.25
N ILE A 4 24.46 19.47 -15.82
CA ILE A 4 23.09 19.69 -15.33
C ILE A 4 22.22 18.49 -15.68
N GLU A 5 22.36 17.95 -16.88
CA GLU A 5 21.63 16.76 -17.37
C GLU A 5 21.97 15.50 -16.56
N ASN A 6 23.25 15.32 -16.19
CA ASN A 6 23.70 14.20 -15.33
C ASN A 6 23.20 14.31 -13.87
N ASN A 7 22.99 15.53 -13.36
CA ASN A 7 22.45 15.72 -12.01
C ASN A 7 20.94 15.39 -11.97
N ASP A 8 20.20 15.80 -13.00
CA ASP A 8 18.77 15.53 -13.09
C ASP A 8 18.49 14.01 -13.24
N GLU A 9 19.30 13.29 -14.03
CA GLU A 9 19.19 11.82 -14.13
C GLU A 9 19.51 11.12 -12.79
N ASN A 10 20.52 11.56 -12.08
CA ASN A 10 20.87 10.97 -10.78
C ASN A 10 19.81 11.24 -9.70
N GLU A 11 19.17 12.42 -9.71
CA GLU A 11 18.06 12.73 -8.80
C GLU A 11 16.80 11.93 -9.12
N VAL A 12 16.48 11.72 -10.40
CA VAL A 12 15.37 10.87 -10.83
C VAL A 12 15.61 9.41 -10.43
N LEU A 13 16.82 8.89 -10.64
CA LEU A 13 17.19 7.55 -10.22
C LEU A 13 17.18 7.38 -8.69
N ALA A 14 17.58 8.40 -7.94
CA ALA A 14 17.51 8.40 -6.49
C ALA A 14 16.04 8.45 -5.99
N ALA A 15 15.19 9.26 -6.61
CA ALA A 15 13.77 9.33 -6.30
C ALA A 15 13.03 8.02 -6.66
N GLU A 16 13.32 7.40 -7.80
CA GLU A 16 12.82 6.08 -8.16
C GLU A 16 13.28 5.00 -7.17
N LYS A 17 14.52 5.05 -6.73
CA LYS A 17 15.09 4.11 -5.76
C LYS A 17 14.47 4.29 -4.37
N LEU A 18 14.21 5.53 -3.94
CA LEU A 18 13.53 5.84 -2.69
C LEU A 18 12.06 5.41 -2.73
N LEU A 19 11.34 5.69 -3.83
CA LEU A 19 9.96 5.24 -4.03
C LEU A 19 9.87 3.72 -4.14
N SER A 20 10.77 3.09 -4.87
CA SER A 20 10.87 1.63 -4.96
C SER A 20 11.14 1.01 -3.59
N ASN A 21 12.02 1.59 -2.79
CA ASN A 21 12.31 1.11 -1.43
C ASN A 21 11.15 1.37 -0.46
N ALA A 22 10.50 2.53 -0.53
CA ALA A 22 9.35 2.87 0.31
C ALA A 22 8.11 2.01 0.01
N LEU A 23 7.92 1.62 -1.24
CA LEU A 23 6.85 0.72 -1.67
C LEU A 23 7.21 -0.77 -1.51
N GLY A 24 8.39 -1.09 -0.95
CA GLY A 24 8.88 -2.46 -0.81
C GLY A 24 9.35 -3.10 -2.13
N GLY A 25 9.41 -2.32 -3.22
CA GLY A 25 9.83 -2.76 -4.55
C GLY A 25 8.96 -3.90 -5.13
N LYS A 26 9.43 -4.52 -6.22
CA LYS A 26 8.78 -5.73 -6.80
C LYS A 26 8.63 -6.85 -5.76
N SER A 27 9.49 -6.88 -4.77
CA SER A 27 9.50 -7.89 -3.72
C SER A 27 8.41 -7.69 -2.67
N GLY A 28 8.08 -6.45 -2.29
CA GLY A 28 7.01 -6.17 -1.32
C GLY A 28 5.63 -6.57 -1.84
N PHE A 29 5.41 -6.46 -3.15
CA PHE A 29 4.19 -6.95 -3.80
C PHE A 29 4.06 -8.48 -3.73
N ILE A 30 5.15 -9.21 -3.99
CA ILE A 30 5.18 -10.67 -3.89
C ILE A 30 4.97 -11.10 -2.44
N ASP A 31 5.62 -10.44 -1.49
CA ASP A 31 5.58 -10.79 -0.08
C ASP A 31 4.19 -10.64 0.55
N SER A 32 3.43 -9.63 0.13
CA SER A 32 2.06 -9.40 0.64
C SER A 32 0.97 -10.05 -0.20
N GLY A 33 1.19 -10.24 -1.48
CA GLY A 33 0.20 -10.78 -2.43
C GLY A 33 0.19 -12.31 -2.48
N LEU A 34 1.37 -12.93 -2.48
CA LEU A 34 1.48 -14.39 -2.68
C LEU A 34 0.77 -15.21 -1.59
N PRO A 35 0.90 -14.92 -0.28
CA PRO A 35 0.13 -15.63 0.74
C PRO A 35 -1.38 -15.52 0.55
N THR A 36 -1.88 -14.35 0.12
CA THR A 36 -3.30 -14.13 -0.15
C THR A 36 -3.76 -14.93 -1.37
N ILE A 37 -2.96 -14.99 -2.44
CA ILE A 37 -3.26 -15.78 -3.63
C ILE A 37 -3.31 -17.27 -3.26
N VAL A 38 -2.33 -17.76 -2.51
CA VAL A 38 -2.30 -19.16 -2.05
C VAL A 38 -3.50 -19.48 -1.15
N PHE A 39 -3.83 -18.59 -0.22
CA PHE A 39 -5.05 -18.71 0.59
C PHE A 39 -6.29 -18.91 -0.28
N LEU A 40 -6.50 -18.03 -1.27
CA LEU A 40 -7.66 -18.11 -2.17
C LEU A 40 -7.68 -19.39 -3.00
N LEU A 41 -6.55 -19.78 -3.57
CA LEU A 41 -6.45 -20.99 -4.38
C LEU A 41 -6.80 -22.23 -3.54
N ILE A 42 -6.16 -22.41 -2.40
CA ILE A 42 -6.41 -23.57 -1.54
C ILE A 42 -7.86 -23.55 -1.02
N TRP A 43 -8.36 -22.38 -0.59
CA TRP A 43 -9.75 -22.26 -0.13
C TRP A 43 -10.74 -22.60 -1.23
N THR A 44 -10.52 -22.15 -2.47
CA THR A 44 -11.41 -22.40 -3.61
C THR A 44 -11.37 -23.87 -4.07
N PHE A 45 -10.18 -24.46 -4.19
CA PHE A 45 -10.03 -25.82 -4.72
C PHE A 45 -10.18 -26.91 -3.66
N ASN A 46 -10.20 -26.59 -2.38
CA ASN A 46 -10.36 -27.54 -1.28
C ASN A 46 -11.74 -27.37 -0.60
N ASN A 47 -12.80 -27.40 -1.37
CA ASN A 47 -14.21 -27.35 -0.90
C ASN A 47 -14.53 -26.21 0.08
N ASN A 48 -13.86 -25.08 -0.04
CA ASN A 48 -13.97 -23.93 0.85
C ASN A 48 -13.57 -24.20 2.31
N GLU A 49 -12.69 -25.18 2.54
CA GLU A 49 -12.17 -25.48 3.86
C GLU A 49 -11.16 -24.39 4.31
N LEU A 50 -11.47 -23.76 5.44
CA LEU A 50 -10.71 -22.62 5.95
C LEU A 50 -9.33 -23.03 6.49
N LYS A 51 -9.26 -24.11 7.28
CA LYS A 51 -8.00 -24.51 7.95
C LYS A 51 -6.86 -24.82 6.99
N PRO A 52 -7.02 -25.67 5.95
CA PRO A 52 -5.96 -25.92 4.98
C PRO A 52 -5.49 -24.64 4.26
N ALA A 53 -6.43 -23.74 3.93
CA ALA A 53 -6.10 -22.47 3.27
C ALA A 53 -5.24 -21.56 4.17
N LEU A 54 -5.58 -21.45 5.46
CA LEU A 54 -4.80 -20.65 6.42
C LEU A 54 -3.40 -21.25 6.63
N ILE A 55 -3.29 -22.57 6.75
CA ILE A 55 -2.00 -23.27 6.90
C ILE A 55 -1.13 -23.01 5.67
N ALA A 56 -1.68 -23.16 4.46
CA ALA A 56 -0.94 -22.93 3.23
C ALA A 56 -0.45 -21.47 3.11
N ALA A 57 -1.30 -20.50 3.44
CA ALA A 57 -0.90 -19.08 3.46
C ALA A 57 0.21 -18.81 4.47
N GLY A 58 0.13 -19.42 5.66
CA GLY A 58 1.15 -19.31 6.70
C GLY A 58 2.49 -19.93 6.29
N VAL A 59 2.47 -21.11 5.67
CA VAL A 59 3.67 -21.79 5.16
C VAL A 59 4.35 -20.94 4.09
N ILE A 60 3.60 -20.39 3.13
CA ILE A 60 4.16 -19.51 2.10
C ILE A 60 4.73 -18.23 2.71
N ALA A 61 4.03 -17.60 3.67
CA ALA A 61 4.55 -16.43 4.36
C ALA A 61 5.88 -16.72 5.09
N MET A 62 5.98 -17.89 5.72
CA MET A 62 7.21 -18.32 6.41
C MET A 62 8.34 -18.62 5.42
N LEU A 63 8.07 -19.28 4.30
CA LEU A 63 9.05 -19.51 3.25
C LEU A 63 9.58 -18.20 2.65
N LEU A 64 8.69 -17.24 2.39
CA LEU A 64 9.08 -15.91 1.91
C LEU A 64 9.94 -15.18 2.96
N MET A 65 9.63 -15.32 4.25
CA MET A 65 10.47 -14.80 5.34
C MET A 65 11.89 -15.34 5.24
N VAL A 66 12.03 -16.65 5.23
CA VAL A 66 13.36 -17.29 5.18
C VAL A 66 14.14 -16.82 3.95
N LEU A 67 13.50 -16.83 2.78
CA LEU A 67 14.11 -16.34 1.54
C LEU A 67 14.59 -14.88 1.64
N ARG A 68 13.81 -14.02 2.29
CA ARG A 68 14.17 -12.59 2.47
C ARG A 68 15.31 -12.38 3.45
N LEU A 69 15.34 -13.17 4.52
CA LEU A 69 16.46 -13.14 5.47
C LEU A 69 17.77 -13.60 4.80
N VAL A 70 17.72 -14.67 4.01
CA VAL A 70 18.87 -15.14 3.22
C VAL A 70 19.34 -14.10 2.20
N GLN A 71 18.42 -13.32 1.63
CA GLN A 71 18.73 -12.22 0.70
C GLN A 71 19.27 -10.95 1.39
N GLY A 72 19.47 -10.97 2.72
CA GLY A 72 20.00 -9.84 3.48
C GLY A 72 19.03 -8.66 3.61
N LYS A 73 17.71 -8.88 3.43
CA LYS A 73 16.71 -7.81 3.65
C LYS A 73 16.53 -7.50 5.13
N SER A 74 16.17 -6.25 5.42
CA SER A 74 16.00 -5.81 6.82
C SER A 74 14.89 -6.61 7.50
N LEU A 75 15.16 -7.05 8.72
CA LEU A 75 14.25 -7.83 9.57
C LEU A 75 12.88 -7.12 9.71
N GLN A 76 12.89 -5.80 9.79
CA GLN A 76 11.68 -4.99 9.94
C GLN A 76 10.72 -5.11 8.74
N GLN A 77 11.24 -5.15 7.51
CA GLN A 77 10.43 -5.32 6.29
C GLN A 77 9.82 -6.72 6.22
N VAL A 78 10.59 -7.72 6.63
CA VAL A 78 10.18 -9.13 6.63
C VAL A 78 9.10 -9.39 7.67
N LEU A 79 9.28 -8.89 8.90
CA LEU A 79 8.31 -9.04 9.98
C LEU A 79 6.96 -8.40 9.66
N GLY A 80 6.95 -7.25 8.97
CA GLY A 80 5.71 -6.56 8.59
C GLY A 80 4.76 -7.42 7.75
N GLY A 81 5.30 -8.19 6.80
CA GLY A 81 4.51 -9.10 5.96
C GLY A 81 3.92 -10.27 6.77
N ILE A 82 4.73 -10.90 7.62
CA ILE A 82 4.27 -12.05 8.43
C ILE A 82 3.23 -11.64 9.46
N VAL A 83 3.46 -10.55 10.18
CA VAL A 83 2.51 -10.02 11.15
C VAL A 83 1.16 -9.74 10.47
N GLY A 84 1.18 -9.20 9.25
CA GLY A 84 -0.04 -9.00 8.46
C GLY A 84 -0.79 -10.30 8.17
N VAL A 85 -0.08 -11.34 7.71
CA VAL A 85 -0.69 -12.66 7.43
C VAL A 85 -1.17 -13.32 8.73
N ALA A 86 -0.38 -13.27 9.81
CA ALA A 86 -0.74 -13.85 11.10
C ALA A 86 -2.01 -13.21 11.69
N ILE A 87 -2.11 -11.88 11.64
CA ILE A 87 -3.31 -11.16 12.08
C ILE A 87 -4.51 -11.55 11.22
N SER A 88 -4.37 -11.60 9.89
CA SER A 88 -5.44 -12.02 8.97
C SER A 88 -5.90 -13.45 9.26
N ALA A 89 -4.96 -14.37 9.44
CA ALA A 89 -5.26 -15.76 9.79
C ALA A 89 -5.94 -15.88 11.17
N TYR A 90 -5.51 -15.09 12.15
CA TYR A 90 -6.13 -15.05 13.47
C TYR A 90 -7.61 -14.64 13.38
N PHE A 91 -7.94 -13.57 12.67
CA PHE A 91 -9.33 -13.12 12.53
C PHE A 91 -10.19 -14.18 11.83
N ALA A 92 -9.73 -14.75 10.71
CA ALA A 92 -10.46 -15.76 9.98
C ALA A 92 -10.63 -17.06 10.80
N ASN A 93 -9.59 -17.50 11.52
CA ASN A 93 -9.69 -18.69 12.36
C ASN A 93 -10.62 -18.49 13.57
N ARG A 94 -10.64 -17.29 14.14
CA ARG A 94 -11.48 -16.98 15.31
C ARG A 94 -12.97 -16.93 14.96
N SER A 95 -13.33 -16.36 13.81
CA SER A 95 -14.71 -16.26 13.35
C SER A 95 -15.20 -17.52 12.64
N GLY A 96 -14.29 -18.31 12.08
CA GLY A 96 -14.62 -19.43 11.19
C GLY A 96 -15.00 -18.99 9.78
N GLU A 97 -14.93 -17.68 9.47
CA GLU A 97 -15.33 -17.11 8.18
C GLU A 97 -14.11 -16.69 7.36
N ALA A 98 -14.00 -17.20 6.12
CA ALA A 98 -12.87 -16.91 5.25
C ALA A 98 -12.77 -15.41 4.86
N LYS A 99 -13.89 -14.68 4.80
CA LYS A 99 -13.90 -13.23 4.53
C LYS A 99 -13.09 -12.44 5.56
N ASP A 100 -13.08 -12.89 6.82
CA ASP A 100 -12.42 -12.17 7.92
C ASP A 100 -10.89 -12.18 7.80
N TYR A 101 -10.34 -13.01 6.91
CA TYR A 101 -8.94 -12.89 6.47
C TYR A 101 -8.64 -11.50 5.89
N PHE A 102 -9.63 -10.83 5.29
CA PHE A 102 -9.46 -9.51 4.67
C PHE A 102 -9.80 -8.34 5.61
N LEU A 103 -10.42 -8.62 6.77
CA LEU A 103 -10.83 -7.58 7.73
C LEU A 103 -9.70 -6.65 8.15
N PRO A 104 -8.48 -7.12 8.52
CA PRO A 104 -7.37 -6.25 8.87
C PRO A 104 -6.96 -5.31 7.73
N SER A 105 -7.04 -5.78 6.48
CA SER A 105 -6.74 -4.95 5.31
C SER A 105 -7.77 -3.84 5.11
N ILE A 106 -9.05 -4.14 5.31
CA ILE A 106 -10.15 -3.16 5.24
C ILE A 106 -10.00 -2.10 6.32
N LEU A 107 -9.77 -2.52 7.58
CA LEU A 107 -9.55 -1.62 8.71
C LEU A 107 -8.33 -0.72 8.50
N LYS A 108 -7.24 -1.27 7.98
CA LYS A 108 -6.04 -0.49 7.62
C LYS A 108 -6.35 0.57 6.55
N ASN A 109 -7.10 0.21 5.50
CA ASN A 109 -7.49 1.16 4.47
C ASN A 109 -8.39 2.27 5.03
N LEU A 110 -9.31 1.92 5.93
CA LEU A 110 -10.15 2.89 6.64
C LEU A 110 -9.29 3.85 7.49
N ALA A 111 -8.38 3.32 8.29
CA ALA A 111 -7.51 4.11 9.15
C ALA A 111 -6.64 5.07 8.34
N TYR A 112 -6.03 4.60 7.24
CA TYR A 112 -5.24 5.46 6.35
C TYR A 112 -6.11 6.51 5.66
N GLY A 113 -7.27 6.12 5.11
CA GLY A 113 -8.19 7.05 4.46
C GLY A 113 -8.65 8.16 5.41
N VAL A 114 -9.07 7.80 6.62
CA VAL A 114 -9.48 8.76 7.66
C VAL A 114 -8.30 9.62 8.10
N GLY A 115 -7.13 9.05 8.38
CA GLY A 115 -5.96 9.80 8.80
C GLY A 115 -5.51 10.83 7.78
N ILE A 116 -5.48 10.45 6.49
CA ILE A 116 -5.13 11.35 5.39
C ILE A 116 -6.20 12.43 5.19
N LEU A 117 -7.50 12.08 5.30
CA LEU A 117 -8.60 13.04 5.25
C LEU A 117 -8.50 14.07 6.38
N VAL A 118 -8.29 13.61 7.62
CA VAL A 118 -8.08 14.49 8.78
C VAL A 118 -6.90 15.44 8.55
N SER A 119 -5.81 14.96 7.97
CA SER A 119 -4.64 15.80 7.65
C SER A 119 -4.98 16.99 6.75
N ILE A 120 -5.90 16.80 5.79
CA ILE A 120 -6.38 17.89 4.93
C ILE A 120 -7.26 18.86 5.73
N LEU A 121 -8.21 18.32 6.52
CA LEU A 121 -9.17 19.12 7.28
C LEU A 121 -8.49 20.06 8.28
N ILE A 122 -7.42 19.59 8.93
CA ILE A 122 -6.61 20.41 9.85
C ILE A 122 -5.57 21.29 9.14
N LYS A 123 -5.63 21.40 7.80
CA LYS A 123 -4.69 22.16 6.96
C LYS A 123 -3.22 21.71 7.11
N HIS A 124 -3.03 20.43 7.32
CA HIS A 124 -1.72 19.77 7.43
C HIS A 124 -1.62 18.60 6.43
N PRO A 125 -1.79 18.84 5.10
CA PRO A 125 -1.81 17.76 4.11
C PRO A 125 -0.52 16.95 4.17
N ILE A 126 -0.65 15.63 4.33
CA ILE A 126 0.48 14.73 4.57
C ILE A 126 1.50 14.76 3.43
N LEU A 127 1.05 14.93 2.18
CA LEU A 127 1.97 15.05 1.03
C LEU A 127 2.84 16.30 1.10
N GLY A 128 2.36 17.38 1.71
CA GLY A 128 3.18 18.57 1.95
C GLY A 128 4.38 18.26 2.85
N TYR A 129 4.20 17.47 3.89
CA TYR A 129 5.30 17.04 4.76
C TYR A 129 6.25 16.07 4.08
N ILE A 130 5.73 15.11 3.30
CA ILE A 130 6.56 14.14 2.56
C ILE A 130 7.43 14.89 1.54
N ILE A 131 6.82 15.73 0.71
CA ILE A 131 7.53 16.46 -0.37
C ILE A 131 8.43 17.55 0.22
N GLY A 132 7.95 18.29 1.21
CA GLY A 132 8.74 19.30 1.93
C GLY A 132 9.95 18.66 2.64
N GLY A 133 9.79 17.50 3.25
CA GLY A 133 10.88 16.75 3.86
C GLY A 133 11.95 16.32 2.86
N LEU A 134 11.55 15.87 1.67
CA LEU A 134 12.48 15.53 0.58
C LEU A 134 13.28 16.75 0.06
N LYS A 135 12.70 17.96 0.18
CA LYS A 135 13.35 19.23 -0.19
C LYS A 135 14.08 19.94 0.96
N GLY A 136 14.11 19.34 2.15
CA GLY A 136 14.70 19.96 3.33
C GLY A 136 13.86 21.10 3.94
N ASP A 137 12.63 21.32 3.46
CA ASP A 137 11.70 22.34 3.97
C ASP A 137 10.42 21.71 4.52
N LEU A 138 10.45 21.31 5.77
CA LEU A 138 9.31 20.64 6.43
C LEU A 138 8.10 21.54 6.64
N GLN A 139 8.26 22.87 6.75
CA GLN A 139 7.19 23.77 7.17
C GLN A 139 7.06 25.06 6.35
N GLY A 140 8.08 25.48 5.60
CA GLY A 140 8.09 26.75 4.85
C GLY A 140 7.00 26.79 3.77
N TRP A 141 6.71 25.67 3.13
CA TRP A 141 5.64 25.54 2.13
C TRP A 141 4.25 25.91 2.68
N ARG A 142 4.02 25.83 4.00
CA ARG A 142 2.74 26.18 4.64
C ARG A 142 2.45 27.68 4.63
N LYS A 143 3.49 28.51 4.57
CA LYS A 143 3.37 29.98 4.49
C LYS A 143 2.84 30.40 3.13
N ASP A 144 3.07 29.61 2.09
CA ASP A 144 2.53 29.83 0.75
C ASP A 144 1.15 29.18 0.59
N LYS A 145 0.11 30.01 0.51
CA LYS A 145 -1.27 29.55 0.32
C LYS A 145 -1.46 28.74 -0.97
N GLY A 146 -0.66 29.03 -2.02
CA GLY A 146 -0.68 28.33 -3.30
C GLY A 146 -0.15 26.91 -3.17
N LEU A 147 0.98 26.73 -2.47
CA LEU A 147 1.55 25.41 -2.17
C LEU A 147 0.68 24.60 -1.24
N LEU A 148 0.12 25.23 -0.19
CA LEU A 148 -0.79 24.56 0.73
C LEU A 148 -2.01 23.98 -0.01
N LYS A 149 -2.66 24.78 -0.88
CA LYS A 149 -3.80 24.34 -1.70
C LYS A 149 -3.40 23.20 -2.65
N PHE A 150 -2.23 23.30 -3.26
CA PHE A 150 -1.72 22.31 -4.19
C PHE A 150 -1.45 20.96 -3.48
N TYR A 151 -0.74 20.96 -2.36
CA TYR A 151 -0.48 19.74 -1.61
C TYR A 151 -1.76 19.13 -1.02
N SER A 152 -2.74 19.98 -0.63
CA SER A 152 -4.06 19.50 -0.24
C SER A 152 -4.76 18.79 -1.39
N LEU A 153 -4.72 19.35 -2.61
CA LEU A 153 -5.30 18.71 -3.80
C LEU A 153 -4.63 17.37 -4.13
N LEU A 154 -3.31 17.29 -4.05
CA LEU A 154 -2.59 16.03 -4.23
C LEU A 154 -2.97 15.00 -3.17
N THR A 155 -3.14 15.45 -1.92
CA THR A 155 -3.53 14.57 -0.82
C THR A 155 -4.96 14.03 -1.01
N TRP A 156 -5.87 14.78 -1.67
CA TRP A 156 -7.20 14.31 -2.03
C TRP A 156 -7.19 13.10 -2.98
N TRP A 157 -6.22 12.98 -3.89
CA TRP A 157 -6.08 11.77 -4.72
C TRP A 157 -5.82 10.53 -3.89
N TRP A 158 -5.06 10.66 -2.81
CA TRP A 158 -4.80 9.55 -1.87
C TRP A 158 -6.03 9.21 -1.03
N VAL A 159 -6.82 10.21 -0.61
CA VAL A 159 -8.14 9.94 0.01
C VAL A 159 -9.02 9.18 -0.96
N GLY A 160 -9.09 9.61 -2.23
CA GLY A 160 -9.83 8.93 -3.30
C GLY A 160 -9.42 7.47 -3.49
N LEU A 161 -8.11 7.19 -3.47
CA LEU A 161 -7.59 5.82 -3.53
C LEU A 161 -8.18 4.93 -2.42
N PHE A 162 -8.09 5.37 -1.16
CA PHE A 162 -8.61 4.58 -0.04
C PHE A 162 -10.14 4.52 -0.06
N ALA A 163 -10.83 5.58 -0.48
CA ALA A 163 -12.28 5.59 -0.64
C ALA A 163 -12.74 4.55 -1.69
N VAL A 164 -12.11 4.52 -2.87
CA VAL A 164 -12.41 3.52 -3.92
C VAL A 164 -12.19 2.10 -3.39
N ARG A 165 -11.08 1.87 -2.67
CA ARG A 165 -10.82 0.56 -2.06
C ARG A 165 -11.93 0.15 -1.10
N LEU A 166 -12.36 1.04 -0.21
CA LEU A 166 -13.42 0.76 0.77
C LEU A 166 -14.78 0.56 0.10
N VAL A 167 -15.13 1.39 -0.89
CA VAL A 167 -16.40 1.27 -1.64
C VAL A 167 -16.52 -0.08 -2.35
N VAL A 168 -15.39 -0.66 -2.80
CA VAL A 168 -15.38 -2.00 -3.42
C VAL A 168 -15.28 -3.09 -2.36
N GLN A 169 -14.37 -2.98 -1.39
CA GLN A 169 -14.09 -4.05 -0.43
C GLN A 169 -15.22 -4.27 0.57
N VAL A 170 -15.84 -3.19 1.10
CA VAL A 170 -16.86 -3.33 2.15
C VAL A 170 -18.12 -4.05 1.65
N PRO A 171 -18.73 -3.72 0.50
CA PRO A 171 -19.88 -4.48 -0.02
C PRO A 171 -19.55 -5.96 -0.28
N LEU A 172 -18.37 -6.25 -0.85
CA LEU A 172 -17.94 -7.63 -1.12
C LEU A 172 -17.73 -8.42 0.17
N PHE A 173 -17.19 -7.77 1.19
CA PHE A 173 -17.01 -8.34 2.53
C PHE A 173 -18.36 -8.65 3.18
N LEU A 174 -19.32 -7.72 3.13
CA LEU A 174 -20.65 -7.88 3.72
C LEU A 174 -21.46 -8.94 2.98
N SER A 175 -21.31 -9.05 1.65
CA SER A 175 -21.97 -10.07 0.84
C SER A 175 -21.26 -11.42 0.80
N ASN A 176 -20.20 -11.59 1.61
CA ASN A 176 -19.42 -12.84 1.70
C ASN A 176 -18.78 -13.28 0.38
N GLN A 177 -18.47 -12.35 -0.52
CA GLN A 177 -17.88 -12.60 -1.84
C GLN A 177 -16.34 -12.76 -1.73
N VAL A 178 -15.89 -13.79 -1.01
CA VAL A 178 -14.49 -14.01 -0.64
C VAL A 178 -13.56 -14.09 -1.86
N GLN A 179 -13.96 -14.84 -2.90
CA GLN A 179 -13.16 -15.01 -4.12
C GLN A 179 -12.95 -13.68 -4.84
N LEU A 180 -14.04 -12.92 -5.04
CA LEU A 180 -14.00 -11.65 -5.75
C LEU A 180 -13.22 -10.60 -4.95
N LEU A 181 -13.44 -10.54 -3.62
CA LEU A 181 -12.72 -9.67 -2.70
C LEU A 181 -11.21 -9.95 -2.76
N GLY A 182 -10.81 -11.21 -2.70
CA GLY A 182 -9.40 -11.58 -2.76
C GLY A 182 -8.77 -11.34 -4.12
N THR A 183 -9.46 -11.70 -5.21
CA THR A 183 -8.97 -11.47 -6.58
C THR A 183 -8.77 -9.98 -6.84
N LEU A 184 -9.74 -9.13 -6.49
CA LEU A 184 -9.62 -7.69 -6.68
C LEU A 184 -8.50 -7.09 -5.80
N ASN A 185 -8.33 -7.57 -4.57
CA ASN A 185 -7.22 -7.14 -3.71
C ASN A 185 -5.85 -7.54 -4.27
N ALA A 186 -5.73 -8.72 -4.84
CA ALA A 186 -4.48 -9.20 -5.42
C ALA A 186 -4.15 -8.55 -6.78
N THR A 187 -5.14 -8.05 -7.50
CA THR A 187 -5.00 -7.48 -8.84
C THR A 187 -5.16 -5.96 -8.85
N VAL A 188 -6.37 -5.47 -9.07
CA VAL A 188 -6.66 -4.06 -9.35
C VAL A 188 -6.46 -3.18 -8.12
N LEU A 189 -7.02 -3.59 -6.98
CA LEU A 189 -6.95 -2.83 -5.72
C LEU A 189 -5.60 -2.95 -5.01
N GLY A 190 -4.72 -3.82 -5.48
CA GLY A 190 -3.35 -3.96 -5.01
C GLY A 190 -2.43 -2.88 -5.57
N PHE A 191 -1.28 -3.30 -6.08
CA PHE A 191 -0.24 -2.43 -6.61
C PHE A 191 -0.68 -1.46 -7.72
N PRO A 192 -1.53 -1.83 -8.71
CA PRO A 192 -1.86 -0.94 -9.83
C PRO A 192 -2.51 0.37 -9.41
N ILE A 193 -3.46 0.35 -8.47
CA ILE A 193 -4.13 1.57 -8.02
C ILE A 193 -3.17 2.53 -7.31
N TYR A 194 -2.19 2.00 -6.56
CA TYR A 194 -1.14 2.82 -5.95
C TYR A 194 -0.23 3.46 -6.99
N LEU A 195 0.19 2.69 -8.01
CA LEU A 195 0.99 3.22 -9.12
C LEU A 195 0.27 4.36 -9.85
N ALA A 196 -1.02 4.22 -10.09
CA ALA A 196 -1.82 5.26 -10.74
C ALA A 196 -1.79 6.58 -9.94
N VAL A 197 -2.00 6.51 -8.62
CA VAL A 197 -1.99 7.72 -7.77
C VAL A 197 -0.58 8.30 -7.61
N VAL A 198 0.45 7.46 -7.49
CA VAL A 198 1.86 7.90 -7.49
C VAL A 198 2.19 8.60 -8.81
N TRP A 199 1.80 8.03 -9.95
CA TRP A 199 2.01 8.64 -11.27
C TRP A 199 1.32 10.00 -11.41
N VAL A 200 0.06 10.11 -10.97
CA VAL A 200 -0.69 11.39 -10.97
C VAL A 200 0.03 12.41 -10.08
N THR A 201 0.46 11.98 -8.88
CA THR A 201 1.20 12.84 -7.95
C THR A 201 2.51 13.34 -8.57
N TYR A 202 3.31 12.45 -9.16
CA TYR A 202 4.56 12.78 -9.83
C TYR A 202 4.34 13.76 -11.00
N ARG A 203 3.37 13.45 -11.88
CA ARG A 203 3.05 14.31 -13.04
C ARG A 203 2.61 15.73 -12.61
N ALA A 204 1.81 15.83 -11.56
CA ALA A 204 1.36 17.11 -11.02
C ALA A 204 2.52 17.93 -10.43
N LEU A 205 3.47 17.28 -9.74
CA LEU A 205 4.67 17.91 -9.20
C LEU A 205 5.59 18.42 -10.32
N LYS A 206 5.83 17.57 -11.34
CA LYS A 206 6.63 17.94 -12.52
C LYS A 206 6.04 19.13 -13.28
N ASN A 207 4.73 19.13 -13.51
CA ASN A 207 4.06 20.24 -14.21
C ASN A 207 4.16 21.57 -13.45
N ARG A 208 4.42 21.54 -12.16
CA ARG A 208 4.59 22.73 -11.33
C ARG A 208 6.05 23.13 -11.10
N GLY A 209 6.99 22.45 -11.75
CA GLY A 209 8.42 22.70 -11.58
C GLY A 209 8.94 22.44 -10.18
N ILE A 210 8.27 21.53 -9.46
CA ILE A 210 8.69 21.13 -8.11
C ILE A 210 9.71 19.98 -8.19
N TYR A 211 9.67 19.23 -9.28
CA TYR A 211 10.65 18.22 -9.72
C TYR A 211 10.86 18.34 -11.21
#